data_8910cb1cdb4866042d7328aaf0e4fcc8
#
_entry.id   8910cb1cdb4866042d7328aaf0e4fcc8
#
_cell.length_a   1.000
_cell.length_b   1.000
_cell.length_c   1.000
_cell.angle_alpha   90.00
_cell.angle_beta   90.00
_cell.angle_gamma   90.00
#
_symmetry.space_group_name_H-M   'P 1'
#
loop_
_entity.id
_entity.type
_entity.pdbx_description
1 polymer ?
#
loop_
_entity_poly.entity_id
_entity_poly.type
_entity_poly.pdbx_seq_one_letter_code
_entity_poly.pdbx_strand_id
1 'polypeptide(L)'
;MKRLFLFVGLIAWGSGALASRVERPNILWITSEDNNVNWVGCYGNEWVETPHIDGLAAEGFRYTEVYANAPVCAPSRSTWITGMYAVTMGTQPMRSRNVIPHDVIPYYPDLLRSVGYYVGNDNKTDYNIGGREDQSCWDNPTEVNWKRLKEQEPFFQVVNFYESHESRTQGDLVDIEHVAMETRLRAYHPDVPEIRQNYAKYHDAVKRMDRRVGEALAALEASGMADRTIVIYTSDHG
;
A
#
# COMPACT_ATOMS: atom_id res chain seq x y z
N MET A 1 38.90 -46.96 60.16
CA MET A 1 37.56 -46.73 59.67
C MET A 1 37.54 -45.30 59.05
N LYS A 2 37.68 -45.18 57.73
CA LYS A 2 37.63 -43.90 57.01
C LYS A 2 36.24 -43.77 56.40
N ARG A 3 35.49 -42.73 56.81
CA ARG A 3 34.17 -42.39 56.23
C ARG A 3 34.37 -41.51 54.99
N LEU A 4 33.94 -41.98 53.82
CA LEU A 4 33.93 -41.32 52.57
C LEU A 4 32.59 -40.56 52.47
N PHE A 5 32.63 -39.19 52.39
CA PHE A 5 31.46 -38.36 52.13
C PHE A 5 31.38 -38.19 50.65
N LEU A 6 30.29 -38.68 50.04
CA LEU A 6 29.96 -38.50 48.65
C LEU A 6 29.14 -37.19 48.54
N PHE A 7 29.71 -36.14 47.94
CA PHE A 7 28.99 -34.92 47.58
C PHE A 7 28.31 -35.14 46.22
N VAL A 8 26.97 -35.27 46.23
CA VAL A 8 26.16 -35.25 45.01
C VAL A 8 25.82 -33.80 44.69
N GLY A 9 26.54 -33.23 43.73
CA GLY A 9 26.21 -31.89 43.19
C GLY A 9 25.00 -31.99 42.27
N LEU A 10 23.87 -31.44 42.68
CA LEU A 10 22.73 -31.20 41.79
C LEU A 10 23.08 -30.06 40.83
N ILE A 11 23.39 -30.41 39.58
CA ILE A 11 23.44 -29.42 38.47
C ILE A 11 22.00 -29.17 38.04
N ALA A 12 21.42 -28.06 38.48
CA ALA A 12 20.15 -27.58 37.94
C ALA A 12 20.39 -27.01 36.56
N TRP A 13 20.07 -27.78 35.55
CA TRP A 13 19.96 -27.27 34.18
C TRP A 13 18.71 -26.41 34.09
N GLY A 14 18.90 -25.10 34.23
CA GLY A 14 17.88 -24.12 33.89
C GLY A 14 17.69 -24.09 32.37
N SER A 15 16.75 -24.90 31.87
CA SER A 15 16.27 -24.80 30.49
C SER A 15 15.46 -23.52 30.37
N GLY A 16 16.13 -22.37 30.30
CA GLY A 16 15.53 -21.17 29.79
C GLY A 16 15.30 -21.34 28.28
N ALA A 17 14.14 -21.87 27.91
CA ALA A 17 13.68 -21.72 26.53
C ALA A 17 13.50 -20.22 26.29
N LEU A 18 14.53 -19.60 25.72
CA LEU A 18 14.35 -18.33 25.00
C LEU A 18 13.40 -18.65 23.84
N ALA A 19 12.09 -18.48 24.08
CA ALA A 19 11.16 -18.35 22.99
C ALA A 19 11.70 -17.19 22.17
N SER A 20 12.26 -17.47 21.00
CA SER A 20 12.62 -16.45 20.03
C SER A 20 11.33 -15.69 19.76
N ARG A 21 11.26 -14.46 20.28
CA ARG A 21 10.15 -13.57 19.98
C ARG A 21 10.23 -13.38 18.47
N VAL A 22 9.28 -13.95 17.74
CA VAL A 22 9.17 -13.72 16.31
C VAL A 22 9.04 -12.21 16.18
N GLU A 23 10.08 -11.54 15.69
CA GLU A 23 10.03 -10.13 15.43
C GLU A 23 9.00 -9.90 14.33
N ARG A 24 7.96 -9.17 14.65
CA ARG A 24 6.93 -8.80 13.68
C ARG A 24 7.49 -7.69 12.80
N PRO A 25 7.53 -7.87 11.48
CA PRO A 25 8.03 -6.83 10.59
C PRO A 25 7.08 -5.62 10.61
N ASN A 26 7.63 -4.44 10.36
CA ASN A 26 6.82 -3.30 9.95
C ASN A 26 6.27 -3.54 8.55
N ILE A 27 5.17 -2.88 8.21
CA ILE A 27 4.56 -2.96 6.89
C ILE A 27 4.31 -1.54 6.38
N LEU A 28 4.89 -1.22 5.24
CA LEU A 28 4.63 0.01 4.48
C LEU A 28 3.85 -0.37 3.22
N TRP A 29 2.59 0.07 3.14
CA TRP A 29 1.77 -0.16 1.97
C TRP A 29 1.60 1.14 1.17
N ILE A 30 2.27 1.22 0.05
CA ILE A 30 2.21 2.35 -0.89
C ILE A 30 1.13 2.06 -1.92
N THR A 31 0.19 2.98 -2.09
CA THR A 31 -0.88 2.86 -3.07
C THR A 31 -0.85 4.02 -4.06
N SER A 32 -1.10 3.73 -5.33
CA SER A 32 -1.45 4.73 -6.33
C SER A 32 -2.93 4.66 -6.68
N GLU A 33 -3.45 5.66 -7.35
CA GLU A 33 -4.82 5.69 -7.86
C GLU A 33 -4.83 5.58 -9.39
N ASP A 34 -5.83 4.86 -9.94
CA ASP A 34 -6.12 4.75 -11.38
C ASP A 34 -4.90 4.33 -12.22
N ASN A 35 -4.03 3.44 -11.70
CA ASN A 35 -2.80 3.08 -12.39
C ASN A 35 -2.70 1.58 -12.68
N ASN A 36 -2.96 1.19 -13.92
CA ASN A 36 -2.87 -0.20 -14.33
C ASN A 36 -1.46 -0.60 -14.80
N VAL A 37 -1.23 -1.90 -14.88
CA VAL A 37 0.06 -2.52 -15.25
C VAL A 37 0.66 -2.02 -16.58
N ASN A 38 -0.17 -1.53 -17.50
CA ASN A 38 0.30 -1.04 -18.78
C ASN A 38 1.08 0.28 -18.72
N TRP A 39 1.12 0.92 -17.55
CA TRP A 39 1.79 2.19 -17.32
C TRP A 39 3.02 2.07 -16.42
N VAL A 40 3.46 0.83 -16.13
CA VAL A 40 4.57 0.56 -15.22
C VAL A 40 5.65 -0.24 -15.96
N GLY A 41 6.91 0.18 -15.84
CA GLY A 41 8.06 -0.37 -16.58
C GLY A 41 8.28 -1.85 -16.33
N CYS A 42 8.24 -2.31 -15.07
CA CYS A 42 8.44 -3.72 -14.74
C CYS A 42 7.34 -4.66 -15.30
N TYR A 43 6.23 -4.12 -15.80
CA TYR A 43 5.20 -4.86 -16.54
C TYR A 43 5.31 -4.71 -18.07
N GLY A 44 6.41 -4.13 -18.56
CA GLY A 44 6.70 -4.03 -19.98
C GLY A 44 6.30 -2.70 -20.63
N ASN A 45 6.02 -1.65 -19.86
CA ASN A 45 5.88 -0.31 -20.42
C ASN A 45 7.27 0.25 -20.75
N GLU A 46 7.46 0.62 -22.02
CA GLU A 46 8.72 1.18 -22.54
C GLU A 46 8.66 2.72 -22.69
N TRP A 47 7.52 3.34 -22.40
CA TRP A 47 7.25 4.75 -22.65
C TRP A 47 7.33 5.61 -21.39
N VAL A 48 6.94 5.05 -20.25
CA VAL A 48 6.97 5.73 -18.95
C VAL A 48 8.06 5.10 -18.09
N GLU A 49 8.95 5.92 -17.61
CA GLU A 49 9.99 5.50 -16.66
C GLU A 49 9.42 5.46 -15.25
N THR A 50 9.48 4.28 -14.64
CA THR A 50 9.04 4.04 -13.25
C THR A 50 10.15 3.36 -12.42
N PRO A 51 11.36 3.97 -12.34
CA PRO A 51 12.54 3.32 -11.80
C PRO A 51 12.40 2.89 -10.33
N HIS A 52 11.61 3.58 -9.52
CA HIS A 52 11.43 3.23 -8.11
C HIS A 52 10.53 2.02 -7.92
N ILE A 53 9.43 1.95 -8.68
CA ILE A 53 8.54 0.77 -8.69
C ILE A 53 9.27 -0.43 -9.33
N ASP A 54 10.00 -0.19 -10.42
CA ASP A 54 10.78 -1.22 -11.10
C ASP A 54 11.87 -1.80 -10.18
N GLY A 55 12.50 -0.94 -9.36
CA GLY A 55 13.45 -1.34 -8.32
C GLY A 55 12.81 -2.28 -7.29
N LEU A 56 11.63 -1.95 -6.77
CA LEU A 56 10.89 -2.83 -5.85
C LEU A 56 10.59 -4.20 -6.49
N ALA A 57 10.21 -4.20 -7.77
CA ALA A 57 9.94 -5.44 -8.50
C ALA A 57 11.21 -6.28 -8.74
N ALA A 58 12.37 -5.63 -8.90
CA ALA A 58 13.64 -6.30 -9.10
C ALA A 58 14.18 -6.95 -7.82
N GLU A 59 13.88 -6.37 -6.66
CA GLU A 59 14.34 -6.83 -5.35
C GLU A 59 13.34 -7.75 -4.64
N GLY A 60 12.08 -7.81 -5.12
CA GLY A 60 11.00 -8.51 -4.45
C GLY A 60 10.18 -9.43 -5.35
N PHE A 61 8.90 -9.55 -5.00
CA PHE A 61 7.94 -10.36 -5.75
C PHE A 61 7.04 -9.45 -6.59
N ARG A 62 6.97 -9.72 -7.89
CA ARG A 62 6.06 -9.09 -8.82
C ARG A 62 4.93 -10.05 -9.19
N TYR A 63 3.71 -9.69 -8.83
CA TYR A 63 2.51 -10.45 -9.18
C TYR A 63 2.08 -10.12 -10.60
N THR A 64 1.78 -11.13 -11.42
CA THR A 64 1.37 -10.96 -12.83
C THR A 64 -0.14 -11.07 -13.03
N GLU A 65 -0.86 -11.66 -12.07
CA GLU A 65 -2.29 -11.96 -12.16
C GLU A 65 -3.01 -11.43 -10.91
N VAL A 66 -3.13 -10.10 -10.79
CA VAL A 66 -3.87 -9.43 -9.70
C VAL A 66 -4.93 -8.54 -10.31
N TYR A 67 -6.16 -8.68 -9.83
CA TYR A 67 -7.31 -7.99 -10.37
C TYR A 67 -8.09 -7.28 -9.26
N ALA A 68 -8.44 -6.02 -9.50
CA ALA A 68 -9.42 -5.35 -8.65
C ALA A 68 -10.80 -5.98 -8.85
N ASN A 69 -11.53 -6.22 -7.75
CA ASN A 69 -12.89 -6.79 -7.85
C ASN A 69 -13.94 -5.76 -8.31
N ALA A 70 -13.58 -4.48 -8.29
CA ALA A 70 -14.37 -3.38 -8.83
C ALA A 70 -13.41 -2.30 -9.36
N PRO A 71 -13.60 -1.84 -10.62
CA PRO A 71 -12.67 -0.91 -11.26
C PRO A 71 -12.99 0.56 -10.91
N VAL A 72 -13.22 0.85 -9.64
CA VAL A 72 -13.50 2.19 -9.11
C VAL A 72 -12.98 2.26 -7.68
N CYS A 73 -12.39 3.39 -7.27
CA CYS A 73 -11.70 3.57 -5.99
C CYS A 73 -12.53 3.13 -4.77
N ALA A 74 -13.71 3.68 -4.55
CA ALA A 74 -14.50 3.39 -3.36
C ALA A 74 -14.93 1.90 -3.23
N PRO A 75 -15.48 1.23 -4.25
CA PRO A 75 -15.77 -0.20 -4.18
C PRO A 75 -14.54 -1.08 -4.03
N SER A 76 -13.41 -0.74 -4.67
CA SER A 76 -12.15 -1.46 -4.49
C SER A 76 -11.64 -1.33 -3.04
N ARG A 77 -11.65 -0.11 -2.50
CA ARG A 77 -11.21 0.17 -1.14
C ARG A 77 -12.13 -0.42 -0.07
N SER A 78 -13.44 -0.61 -0.35
CA SER A 78 -14.32 -1.36 0.54
C SER A 78 -13.90 -2.82 0.68
N THR A 79 -13.43 -3.43 -0.42
CA THR A 79 -12.85 -4.77 -0.39
C THR A 79 -11.54 -4.80 0.37
N TRP A 80 -10.66 -3.83 0.14
CA TRP A 80 -9.38 -3.78 0.83
C TRP A 80 -9.54 -3.73 2.35
N ILE A 81 -10.40 -2.83 2.83
CA ILE A 81 -10.51 -2.59 4.27
C ILE A 81 -11.13 -3.77 5.04
N THR A 82 -11.91 -4.61 4.36
CA THR A 82 -12.65 -5.72 4.97
C THR A 82 -12.16 -7.10 4.56
N GLY A 83 -11.45 -7.22 3.43
CA GLY A 83 -11.14 -8.51 2.79
C GLY A 83 -12.36 -9.21 2.17
N MET A 84 -13.52 -8.51 2.05
CA MET A 84 -14.75 -9.06 1.49
C MET A 84 -15.06 -8.42 0.14
N TYR A 85 -15.57 -9.20 -0.81
CA TYR A 85 -15.99 -8.65 -2.10
C TYR A 85 -17.08 -7.59 -1.94
N ALA A 86 -16.94 -6.47 -2.65
CA ALA A 86 -17.90 -5.36 -2.60
C ALA A 86 -19.33 -5.80 -2.93
N VAL A 87 -19.51 -6.75 -3.87
CA VAL A 87 -20.83 -7.31 -4.21
C VAL A 87 -21.47 -8.07 -3.05
N THR A 88 -20.69 -8.75 -2.22
CA THR A 88 -21.18 -9.50 -1.05
C THR A 88 -21.71 -8.55 0.02
N MET A 89 -21.08 -7.39 0.15
CA MET A 89 -21.41 -6.38 1.15
C MET A 89 -22.46 -5.37 0.63
N GLY A 90 -22.82 -5.40 -0.67
CA GLY A 90 -23.67 -4.37 -1.29
C GLY A 90 -22.99 -3.01 -1.42
N THR A 91 -21.65 -2.97 -1.43
CA THR A 91 -20.83 -1.75 -1.51
C THR A 91 -20.25 -1.51 -2.90
N GLN A 92 -20.69 -2.26 -3.92
CA GLN A 92 -20.23 -2.10 -5.30
C GLN A 92 -20.65 -0.78 -5.99
N PRO A 93 -21.80 -0.14 -5.69
CA PRO A 93 -22.10 1.17 -6.25
C PRO A 93 -21.22 2.24 -5.64
N MET A 94 -20.73 3.19 -6.46
CA MET A 94 -20.05 4.38 -5.97
C MET A 94 -20.90 5.14 -4.94
N ARG A 95 -20.25 5.62 -3.88
CA ARG A 95 -20.91 6.36 -2.78
C ARG A 95 -21.99 5.55 -2.07
N SER A 96 -21.83 4.22 -2.03
CA SER A 96 -22.63 3.36 -1.14
C SER A 96 -22.47 3.80 0.31
N ARG A 97 -23.53 3.66 1.07
CA ARG A 97 -23.53 3.82 2.53
C ARG A 97 -24.18 2.60 3.18
N ASN A 98 -24.10 1.44 2.48
CA ASN A 98 -24.65 0.22 3.01
C ASN A 98 -23.96 -0.14 4.32
N VAL A 99 -24.75 -0.43 5.34
CA VAL A 99 -24.24 -0.78 6.67
C VAL A 99 -23.97 -2.28 6.70
N ILE A 100 -22.77 -2.65 7.14
CA ILE A 100 -22.37 -4.04 7.33
C ILE A 100 -22.31 -4.37 8.84
N PRO A 101 -22.38 -5.64 9.25
CA PRO A 101 -22.19 -6.03 10.65
C PRO A 101 -20.70 -5.91 11.04
N HIS A 102 -20.28 -4.75 11.51
CA HIS A 102 -18.87 -4.44 11.82
C HIS A 102 -18.26 -5.30 12.95
N ASP A 103 -19.09 -5.90 13.79
CA ASP A 103 -18.71 -6.88 14.82
C ASP A 103 -18.32 -8.25 14.21
N VAL A 104 -18.85 -8.59 13.05
CA VAL A 104 -18.58 -9.84 12.32
C VAL A 104 -17.56 -9.62 11.19
N ILE A 105 -17.62 -8.45 10.54
CA ILE A 105 -16.73 -8.06 9.44
C ILE A 105 -15.91 -6.83 9.92
N PRO A 106 -14.84 -7.06 10.70
CA PRO A 106 -13.99 -5.97 11.17
C PRO A 106 -13.18 -5.39 10.01
N TYR A 107 -12.71 -4.18 10.17
CA TYR A 107 -11.69 -3.61 9.29
C TYR A 107 -10.32 -4.21 9.65
N TYR A 108 -9.45 -4.49 8.66
CA TYR A 108 -8.16 -5.12 8.92
C TYR A 108 -7.26 -4.30 9.88
N PRO A 109 -7.34 -2.93 9.93
CA PRO A 109 -6.58 -2.17 10.93
C PRO A 109 -6.96 -2.52 12.37
N ASP A 110 -8.24 -2.84 12.63
CA ASP A 110 -8.66 -3.27 13.98
C ASP A 110 -8.01 -4.61 14.36
N LEU A 111 -7.89 -5.53 13.39
CA LEU A 111 -7.22 -6.81 13.59
C LEU A 111 -5.72 -6.63 13.84
N LEU A 112 -5.07 -5.79 13.07
CA LEU A 112 -3.64 -5.48 13.25
C LEU A 112 -3.39 -4.81 14.60
N ARG A 113 -4.24 -3.87 15.00
CA ARG A 113 -4.15 -3.21 16.31
C ARG A 113 -4.34 -4.24 17.44
N SER A 114 -5.28 -5.19 17.32
CA SER A 114 -5.52 -6.22 18.33
C SER A 114 -4.31 -7.11 18.60
N VAL A 115 -3.41 -7.21 17.63
CA VAL A 115 -2.14 -7.96 17.77
C VAL A 115 -0.93 -7.04 17.98
N GLY A 116 -1.15 -5.75 18.28
CA GLY A 116 -0.13 -4.82 18.77
C GLY A 116 0.59 -4.02 17.68
N TYR A 117 0.03 -3.91 16.46
CA TYR A 117 0.53 -2.94 15.48
C TYR A 117 -0.02 -1.55 15.75
N TYR A 118 0.82 -0.54 15.57
CA TYR A 118 0.38 0.82 15.33
C TYR A 118 -0.10 0.94 13.87
N VAL A 119 -1.29 1.48 13.64
CA VAL A 119 -1.87 1.55 12.30
C VAL A 119 -2.06 2.99 11.84
N GLY A 120 -1.37 3.36 10.76
CA GLY A 120 -1.42 4.68 10.15
C GLY A 120 -1.96 4.65 8.73
N ASN A 121 -2.59 5.74 8.32
CA ASN A 121 -3.03 5.97 6.94
C ASN A 121 -2.74 7.42 6.54
N ASP A 122 -2.34 7.62 5.30
CA ASP A 122 -2.12 8.94 4.75
C ASP A 122 -3.38 9.39 3.99
N ASN A 123 -4.32 9.94 4.75
CA ASN A 123 -5.47 10.74 4.33
C ASN A 123 -6.57 10.03 3.49
N LYS A 124 -6.26 9.16 2.54
CA LYS A 124 -7.28 8.52 1.69
C LYS A 124 -7.94 7.34 2.42
N THR A 125 -9.25 7.39 2.55
CA THR A 125 -10.09 6.29 3.07
C THR A 125 -11.05 5.80 2.00
N ASP A 126 -12.16 6.48 1.78
CA ASP A 126 -13.16 6.22 0.73
C ASP A 126 -13.67 4.76 0.76
N TYR A 127 -13.98 4.23 1.97
CA TYR A 127 -14.31 2.81 2.12
C TYR A 127 -15.73 2.45 1.67
N ASN A 128 -16.58 3.44 1.37
CA ASN A 128 -17.88 3.18 0.74
C ASN A 128 -18.86 2.34 1.61
N ILE A 129 -18.65 2.30 2.91
CA ILE A 129 -19.37 1.48 3.90
C ILE A 129 -20.00 2.40 4.94
N GLY A 130 -21.28 2.19 5.23
CA GLY A 130 -21.99 2.93 6.27
C GLY A 130 -21.85 2.32 7.66
N GLY A 131 -22.35 3.06 8.68
CA GLY A 131 -22.42 2.58 10.06
C GLY A 131 -21.14 2.80 10.88
N ARG A 132 -20.06 3.28 10.27
CA ARG A 132 -18.80 3.58 10.92
C ARG A 132 -18.08 4.73 10.19
N GLU A 133 -17.41 5.59 10.95
CA GLU A 133 -16.54 6.61 10.39
C GLU A 133 -15.25 5.96 9.85
N ASP A 134 -14.92 6.22 8.58
CA ASP A 134 -13.79 5.61 7.87
C ASP A 134 -12.47 5.77 8.61
N GLN A 135 -12.23 6.93 9.21
CA GLN A 135 -10.98 7.25 9.90
C GLN A 135 -10.85 6.58 11.28
N SER A 136 -11.94 6.08 11.86
CA SER A 136 -11.97 5.54 13.22
C SER A 136 -11.14 4.27 13.43
N CYS A 137 -10.77 3.59 12.34
CA CYS A 137 -9.93 2.38 12.41
C CYS A 137 -8.43 2.69 12.46
N TRP A 138 -8.00 3.93 12.31
CA TRP A 138 -6.59 4.32 12.27
C TRP A 138 -6.15 5.05 13.54
N ASP A 139 -4.93 4.80 13.99
CA ASP A 139 -4.31 5.55 15.10
C ASP A 139 -3.82 6.93 14.61
N ASN A 140 -3.42 7.02 13.35
CA ASN A 140 -3.19 8.27 12.64
C ASN A 140 -3.81 8.18 11.23
N PRO A 141 -4.91 8.89 10.92
CA PRO A 141 -5.58 8.82 9.64
C PRO A 141 -5.15 9.88 8.63
N THR A 142 -4.14 10.71 8.93
CA THR A 142 -3.95 11.97 8.19
C THR A 142 -2.59 12.13 7.50
N GLU A 143 -1.52 11.53 8.04
CA GLU A 143 -0.16 11.76 7.54
C GLU A 143 0.80 10.64 7.89
N VAL A 144 1.93 10.59 7.17
CA VAL A 144 3.06 9.73 7.52
C VAL A 144 4.01 10.49 8.43
N ASN A 145 4.18 10.03 9.65
CA ASN A 145 5.14 10.59 10.60
C ASN A 145 6.22 9.57 10.95
N TRP A 146 7.33 9.61 10.22
CA TRP A 146 8.43 8.64 10.36
C TRP A 146 9.02 8.55 11.76
N LYS A 147 9.11 9.68 12.48
CA LYS A 147 9.59 9.68 13.86
C LYS A 147 8.64 8.91 14.77
N ARG A 148 7.34 9.16 14.64
CA ARG A 148 6.32 8.46 15.41
C ARG A 148 6.27 6.98 15.06
N LEU A 149 6.37 6.61 13.78
CA LEU A 149 6.43 5.22 13.35
C LEU A 149 7.58 4.46 14.02
N LYS A 150 8.75 5.08 14.10
CA LYS A 150 9.91 4.50 14.78
C LYS A 150 9.70 4.29 16.29
N GLU A 151 8.92 5.14 16.93
CA GLU A 151 8.59 5.03 18.35
C GLU A 151 7.48 3.98 18.61
N GLN A 152 6.74 3.58 17.57
CA GLN A 152 5.53 2.75 17.64
C GLN A 152 5.68 1.40 16.90
N GLU A 153 6.89 0.88 16.72
CA GLU A 153 7.09 -0.41 16.06
C GLU A 153 6.51 -1.59 16.87
N PRO A 154 5.89 -2.59 16.24
CA PRO A 154 5.67 -2.72 14.82
C PRO A 154 4.52 -1.85 14.32
N PHE A 155 4.68 -1.30 13.12
CA PHE A 155 3.64 -0.49 12.50
C PHE A 155 3.14 -1.09 11.17
N PHE A 156 1.92 -0.72 10.81
CA PHE A 156 1.35 -0.83 9.48
C PHE A 156 0.98 0.58 9.00
N GLN A 157 1.62 1.06 7.96
CA GLN A 157 1.38 2.39 7.41
C GLN A 157 0.95 2.32 5.96
N VAL A 158 -0.19 2.90 5.63
CA VAL A 158 -0.63 3.13 4.25
C VAL A 158 -0.19 4.52 3.79
N VAL A 159 0.34 4.61 2.58
CA VAL A 159 0.69 5.87 1.90
C VAL A 159 -0.09 5.91 0.59
N ASN A 160 -0.84 6.98 0.35
CA ASN A 160 -1.69 7.10 -0.83
C ASN A 160 -1.18 8.21 -1.75
N PHE A 161 -0.93 7.89 -3.01
CA PHE A 161 -0.49 8.84 -4.03
C PHE A 161 -1.58 9.09 -5.05
N TYR A 162 -1.90 10.38 -5.26
CA TYR A 162 -2.99 10.86 -6.12
C TYR A 162 -2.52 11.30 -7.50
N GLU A 163 -1.22 11.29 -7.75
CA GLU A 163 -0.63 11.86 -8.94
C GLU A 163 -1.15 11.21 -10.23
N SER A 164 -1.46 9.92 -10.19
CA SER A 164 -2.00 9.15 -11.33
C SER A 164 -3.53 9.14 -11.43
N HIS A 165 -4.25 9.77 -10.48
CA HIS A 165 -5.71 9.85 -10.54
C HIS A 165 -6.20 10.57 -11.79
N GLU A 166 -7.30 10.12 -12.41
CA GLU A 166 -7.83 10.63 -13.67
C GLU A 166 -7.99 12.16 -13.70
N SER A 167 -8.41 12.76 -12.58
CA SER A 167 -8.60 14.20 -12.47
C SER A 167 -7.32 15.02 -12.68
N ARG A 168 -6.15 14.37 -12.56
CA ARG A 168 -4.84 15.02 -12.77
C ARG A 168 -4.49 15.19 -14.24
N THR A 169 -5.25 14.55 -15.13
CA THR A 169 -5.12 14.69 -16.58
C THR A 169 -6.13 15.67 -17.18
N GLN A 170 -7.05 16.20 -16.35
CA GLN A 170 -8.06 17.19 -16.78
C GLN A 170 -7.49 18.61 -16.68
N GLY A 171 -8.03 19.51 -17.49
CA GLY A 171 -7.65 20.92 -17.51
C GLY A 171 -6.40 21.24 -18.36
N ASP A 172 -5.99 22.52 -18.33
CA ASP A 172 -4.80 22.98 -19.03
C ASP A 172 -3.55 22.52 -18.31
N LEU A 173 -2.57 22.04 -19.06
CA LEU A 173 -1.29 21.62 -18.52
C LEU A 173 -0.26 22.72 -18.64
N VAL A 174 0.45 22.89 -17.55
CA VAL A 174 1.56 23.84 -17.48
C VAL A 174 2.88 23.18 -17.90
N ASP A 175 3.07 21.88 -17.59
CA ASP A 175 4.32 21.15 -17.85
C ASP A 175 4.04 19.76 -18.43
N ILE A 176 4.11 19.61 -19.76
CA ILE A 176 4.13 18.29 -20.41
C ILE A 176 5.60 17.91 -20.69
N GLU A 177 6.15 16.95 -19.96
CA GLU A 177 7.50 16.43 -20.21
C GLU A 177 7.55 15.57 -21.47
N HIS A 178 6.42 14.97 -21.88
CA HIS A 178 6.31 14.14 -23.08
C HIS A 178 5.69 14.89 -24.24
N VAL A 179 6.29 14.69 -25.41
CA VAL A 179 5.70 15.23 -26.64
C VAL A 179 4.46 14.40 -26.99
N ALA A 180 3.29 15.05 -27.06
CA ALA A 180 2.01 14.38 -27.31
C ALA A 180 2.00 13.52 -28.59
N MET A 181 2.77 13.92 -29.60
CA MET A 181 2.87 13.17 -30.87
C MET A 181 3.59 11.83 -30.76
N GLU A 182 4.48 11.67 -29.79
CA GLU A 182 5.26 10.46 -29.57
C GLU A 182 4.52 9.42 -28.71
N THR A 183 3.40 9.82 -28.12
CA THR A 183 2.62 8.95 -27.25
C THR A 183 1.93 7.83 -28.01
N ARG A 184 2.13 6.58 -27.58
CA ARG A 184 1.44 5.42 -28.14
C ARG A 184 0.02 5.30 -27.59
N LEU A 185 -0.96 5.40 -28.49
CA LEU A 185 -2.37 5.25 -28.13
C LEU A 185 -2.80 3.77 -28.09
N ARG A 186 -3.79 3.47 -27.26
CA ARG A 186 -4.52 2.20 -27.31
C ARG A 186 -5.39 2.13 -28.56
N ALA A 187 -5.48 0.94 -29.16
CA ALA A 187 -6.18 0.72 -30.42
C ALA A 187 -7.68 1.12 -30.42
N TYR A 188 -8.29 1.22 -29.23
CA TYR A 188 -9.70 1.62 -29.08
C TYR A 188 -9.88 3.13 -28.90
N HIS A 189 -8.81 3.89 -28.77
CA HIS A 189 -8.90 5.36 -28.70
C HIS A 189 -8.65 5.99 -30.07
N PRO A 190 -9.42 7.01 -30.45
CA PRO A 190 -9.18 7.74 -31.70
C PRO A 190 -7.86 8.50 -31.65
N ASP A 191 -7.17 8.51 -32.76
CA ASP A 191 -5.92 9.26 -32.94
C ASP A 191 -6.23 10.74 -33.26
N VAL A 192 -6.51 11.50 -32.21
CA VAL A 192 -6.77 12.93 -32.27
C VAL A 192 -5.90 13.68 -31.26
N PRO A 193 -5.60 14.98 -31.50
CA PRO A 193 -4.70 15.75 -30.63
C PRO A 193 -5.10 15.74 -29.14
N GLU A 194 -6.38 15.83 -28.84
CA GLU A 194 -6.90 15.87 -27.48
C GLU A 194 -6.62 14.56 -26.71
N ILE A 195 -6.78 13.43 -27.38
CA ILE A 195 -6.48 12.12 -26.79
C ILE A 195 -4.97 11.96 -26.59
N ARG A 196 -4.16 12.35 -27.58
CA ARG A 196 -2.70 12.33 -27.44
C ARG A 196 -2.21 13.20 -26.29
N GLN A 197 -2.79 14.40 -26.13
CA GLN A 197 -2.48 15.27 -24.99
C GLN A 197 -2.85 14.61 -23.67
N ASN A 198 -4.02 13.97 -23.55
CA ASN A 198 -4.40 13.27 -22.32
C ASN A 198 -3.43 12.15 -21.98
N TYR A 199 -2.97 11.39 -22.96
CA TYR A 199 -1.97 10.35 -22.76
C TYR A 199 -0.64 10.93 -22.28
N ALA A 200 -0.15 12.01 -22.91
CA ALA A 200 1.08 12.68 -22.48
C ALA A 200 0.97 13.19 -21.04
N LYS A 201 -0.19 13.77 -20.68
CA LYS A 201 -0.50 14.19 -19.31
C LYS A 201 -0.41 13.04 -18.32
N TYR A 202 -0.99 11.89 -18.70
CA TYR A 202 -0.98 10.71 -17.83
C TYR A 202 0.42 10.13 -17.69
N HIS A 203 1.25 10.12 -18.73
CA HIS A 203 2.66 9.76 -18.65
C HIS A 203 3.39 10.58 -17.58
N ASP A 204 3.25 11.91 -17.62
CA ASP A 204 3.87 12.79 -16.64
C ASP A 204 3.31 12.57 -15.22
N ALA A 205 2.02 12.30 -15.12
CA ALA A 205 1.37 11.97 -13.85
C ALA A 205 1.98 10.69 -13.22
N VAL A 206 2.17 9.63 -14.02
CA VAL A 206 2.79 8.38 -13.56
C VAL A 206 4.26 8.60 -13.18
N LYS A 207 5.03 9.38 -13.95
CA LYS A 207 6.41 9.73 -13.56
C LYS A 207 6.47 10.49 -12.23
N ARG A 208 5.56 11.44 -12.02
CA ARG A 208 5.46 12.13 -10.72
C ARG A 208 5.10 11.17 -9.59
N MET A 209 4.15 10.26 -9.83
CA MET A 209 3.77 9.24 -8.85
C MET A 209 4.96 8.35 -8.50
N ASP A 210 5.73 7.86 -9.47
CA ASP A 210 6.92 7.05 -9.22
C ASP A 210 7.99 7.81 -8.39
N ARG A 211 8.18 9.12 -8.65
CA ARG A 211 9.05 9.96 -7.80
C ARG A 211 8.57 10.00 -6.36
N ARG A 212 7.25 10.09 -6.12
CA ARG A 212 6.67 10.03 -4.77
C ARG A 212 6.93 8.69 -4.09
N VAL A 213 6.85 7.59 -4.86
CA VAL A 213 7.27 6.27 -4.35
C VAL A 213 8.73 6.31 -3.92
N GLY A 214 9.62 6.84 -4.75
CA GLY A 214 11.04 7.00 -4.42
C GLY A 214 11.28 7.85 -3.16
N GLU A 215 10.55 8.94 -2.99
CA GLU A 215 10.62 9.78 -1.78
C GLU A 215 10.22 9.01 -0.51
N ALA A 216 9.15 8.21 -0.60
CA ALA A 216 8.69 7.39 0.54
C ALA A 216 9.71 6.30 0.90
N LEU A 217 10.31 5.64 -0.11
CA LEU A 217 11.35 4.64 0.08
C LEU A 217 12.61 5.26 0.69
N ALA A 218 13.05 6.42 0.19
CA ALA A 218 14.20 7.15 0.73
C ALA A 218 13.96 7.59 2.19
N ALA A 219 12.74 8.00 2.53
CA ALA A 219 12.39 8.37 3.89
C ALA A 219 12.38 7.15 4.84
N LEU A 220 11.89 6.00 4.37
CA LEU A 220 11.97 4.73 5.11
C LEU A 220 13.43 4.35 5.38
N GLU A 221 14.29 4.43 4.37
CA GLU A 221 15.74 4.15 4.49
C GLU A 221 16.40 5.09 5.49
N ALA A 222 16.17 6.40 5.35
CA ALA A 222 16.71 7.43 6.26
C ALA A 222 16.24 7.26 7.71
N SER A 223 15.08 6.65 7.92
CA SER A 223 14.56 6.33 9.27
C SER A 223 15.33 5.20 9.96
N GLY A 224 16.08 4.40 9.18
CA GLY A 224 16.78 3.19 9.64
C GLY A 224 15.83 2.03 9.98
N MET A 225 14.66 1.96 9.35
CA MET A 225 13.67 0.88 9.54
C MET A 225 13.54 -0.05 8.32
N ALA A 226 14.23 0.22 7.20
CA ALA A 226 14.06 -0.50 5.95
C ALA A 226 14.29 -2.00 6.09
N ASP A 227 15.37 -2.44 6.74
CA ASP A 227 15.73 -3.86 6.89
C ASP A 227 14.68 -4.72 7.61
N ARG A 228 13.75 -4.10 8.33
CA ARG A 228 12.69 -4.79 9.07
C ARG A 228 11.29 -4.38 8.63
N THR A 229 11.18 -3.80 7.45
CA THR A 229 9.91 -3.34 6.89
C THR A 229 9.59 -4.08 5.59
N ILE A 230 8.43 -4.71 5.52
CA ILE A 230 7.88 -5.22 4.27
C ILE A 230 7.27 -4.04 3.53
N VAL A 231 7.73 -3.79 2.29
CA VAL A 231 7.16 -2.76 1.42
C VAL A 231 6.25 -3.41 0.40
N ILE A 232 5.03 -2.91 0.28
CA ILE A 232 4.03 -3.34 -0.69
C ILE A 232 3.68 -2.14 -1.56
N TYR A 233 3.68 -2.30 -2.88
CA TYR A 233 3.15 -1.34 -3.82
C TYR A 233 1.95 -1.91 -4.58
N THR A 234 0.85 -1.17 -4.66
CA THR A 234 -0.34 -1.53 -5.45
C THR A 234 -1.02 -0.28 -6.01
N SER A 235 -1.80 -0.43 -7.09
CA SER A 235 -2.86 0.54 -7.42
C SER A 235 -4.19 0.10 -6.83
N ASP A 236 -5.10 1.03 -6.58
CA ASP A 236 -6.44 0.67 -6.07
C ASP A 236 -7.31 0.00 -7.14
N HIS A 237 -7.11 0.34 -8.40
CA HIS A 237 -7.63 -0.34 -9.59
C HIS A 237 -6.80 0.07 -10.82
N GLY A 238 -7.22 -0.25 -12.03
CA GLY A 238 -6.52 0.10 -13.28
C GLY A 238 -7.25 1.08 -14.17
#